data_8f88519ac2ef043ed32e286f87ce525b
#
_entry.id   8f88519ac2ef043ed32e286f87ce525b
#
_cell.length_a   1.000
_cell.length_b   1.000
_cell.length_c   1.000
_cell.angle_alpha   90.00
_cell.angle_beta   90.00
_cell.angle_gamma   90.00
#
_symmetry.space_group_name_H-M   'P 1'
#
loop_
_entity.id
_entity.type
_entity.pdbx_description
1 polymer ?
#
loop_
_entity_poly.entity_id
_entity_poly.type
_entity_poly.pdbx_seq_one_letter_code
_entity_poly.pdbx_strand_id
1 'polypeptide(L)'
;MTDKATRIDLFSFRTAPMRAFHMTWMAFFVCFFAWFACAPLMPLIAREFHLTAAQVANINIAAVAATIAVRLLVGPLCDRFGPRRVYAGLLLLGAIPVFAVSFTHDYLWFLICRLGIGAIGAGFVITQYHT
;
A
#
# COMPACT_ATOMS: atom_id res chain seq x y z
N MET A 1 26.17 -20.21 -13.31
CA MET A 1 26.83 -19.76 -12.06
C MET A 1 26.29 -18.39 -11.72
N THR A 2 25.43 -18.30 -10.74
CA THR A 2 24.90 -17.03 -10.26
C THR A 2 25.97 -16.36 -9.43
N ASP A 3 26.50 -15.28 -9.94
CA ASP A 3 27.46 -14.43 -9.25
C ASP A 3 26.75 -13.81 -8.05
N LYS A 4 26.89 -14.48 -6.89
CA LYS A 4 26.39 -13.94 -5.63
C LYS A 4 27.21 -12.69 -5.32
N ALA A 5 26.53 -11.55 -5.28
CA ALA A 5 27.15 -10.29 -4.90
C ALA A 5 27.85 -10.44 -3.53
N THR A 6 29.17 -10.45 -3.53
CA THR A 6 30.01 -10.55 -2.34
C THR A 6 30.20 -9.21 -1.61
N ARG A 7 29.78 -8.12 -2.23
CA ARG A 7 29.77 -6.76 -1.64
C ARG A 7 28.47 -6.05 -2.01
N ILE A 8 27.77 -5.57 -1.01
CA ILE A 8 26.55 -4.77 -1.16
C ILE A 8 26.92 -3.31 -0.87
N ASP A 9 27.10 -2.53 -1.94
CA ASP A 9 27.24 -1.07 -1.82
C ASP A 9 25.85 -0.43 -1.84
N LEU A 10 25.32 -0.14 -0.65
CA LEU A 10 23.96 0.37 -0.43
C LEU A 10 23.68 1.70 -1.16
N PHE A 11 24.68 2.49 -1.47
CA PHE A 11 24.55 3.78 -2.17
C PHE A 11 24.84 3.72 -3.65
N SER A 12 25.07 2.52 -4.21
CA SER A 12 25.36 2.34 -5.63
C SER A 12 24.09 2.20 -6.44
N PHE A 13 23.84 3.15 -7.35
CA PHE A 13 22.76 3.07 -8.37
C PHE A 13 23.22 2.50 -9.70
N ARG A 14 24.47 2.03 -9.78
CA ARG A 14 25.10 1.62 -11.05
C ARG A 14 24.63 0.27 -11.55
N THR A 15 24.34 -0.67 -10.65
CA THR A 15 23.95 -2.03 -11.02
C THR A 15 22.44 -2.19 -11.14
N ALA A 16 21.97 -2.98 -12.10
CA ALA A 16 20.54 -3.24 -12.29
C ALA A 16 19.86 -3.81 -11.03
N PRO A 17 20.46 -4.75 -10.27
CA PRO A 17 19.89 -5.24 -9.01
C PRO A 17 19.73 -4.15 -7.96
N MET A 18 20.73 -3.27 -7.81
CA MET A 18 20.68 -2.19 -6.82
C MET A 18 19.63 -1.14 -7.17
N ARG A 19 19.45 -0.82 -8.46
CA ARG A 19 18.35 0.05 -8.90
C ARG A 19 16.99 -0.57 -8.60
N ALA A 20 16.82 -1.85 -8.87
CA ALA A 20 15.59 -2.56 -8.55
C ALA A 20 15.31 -2.53 -7.04
N PHE A 21 16.32 -2.78 -6.21
CA PHE A 21 16.21 -2.69 -4.75
C PHE A 21 15.78 -1.30 -4.29
N HIS A 22 16.42 -0.23 -4.79
CA HIS A 22 16.08 1.14 -4.40
C HIS A 22 14.67 1.54 -4.85
N MET A 23 14.26 1.14 -6.06
CA MET A 23 12.88 1.39 -6.51
C MET A 23 11.85 0.63 -5.68
N THR A 24 12.17 -0.60 -5.29
CA THR A 24 11.28 -1.45 -4.50
C THR A 24 11.04 -0.88 -3.09
N TRP A 25 12.12 -0.53 -2.37
CA TRP A 25 11.95 0.02 -1.03
C TRP A 25 11.30 1.42 -1.06
N MET A 26 11.58 2.24 -2.09
CA MET A 26 10.93 3.54 -2.26
C MET A 26 9.43 3.36 -2.52
N ALA A 27 9.05 2.45 -3.41
CA ALA A 27 7.65 2.13 -3.67
C ALA A 27 6.95 1.61 -2.41
N PHE A 28 7.63 0.76 -1.64
CA PHE A 28 7.13 0.28 -0.36
C PHE A 28 6.93 1.42 0.64
N PHE A 29 7.90 2.34 0.74
CA PHE A 29 7.78 3.53 1.58
C PHE A 29 6.56 4.37 1.22
N VAL A 30 6.34 4.63 -0.07
CA VAL A 30 5.17 5.39 -0.55
C VAL A 30 3.86 4.67 -0.21
N CYS A 31 3.80 3.35 -0.38
CA CYS A 31 2.63 2.56 0.00
C CYS A 31 2.32 2.67 1.49
N PHE A 32 3.33 2.53 2.33
CA PHE A 32 3.18 2.65 3.79
C PHE A 32 2.81 4.06 4.21
N PHE A 33 3.44 5.06 3.62
CA PHE A 33 3.11 6.45 3.87
C PHE A 33 1.63 6.73 3.57
N ALA A 34 1.15 6.32 2.40
CA ALA A 34 -0.26 6.48 2.03
C ALA A 34 -1.21 5.72 2.98
N TRP A 35 -0.82 4.50 3.39
CA TRP A 35 -1.63 3.68 4.28
C TRP A 35 -1.74 4.27 5.69
N PHE A 36 -0.63 4.74 6.24
CA PHE A 36 -0.57 5.31 7.59
C PHE A 36 -0.94 6.79 7.65
N ALA A 37 -0.93 7.53 6.54
CA ALA A 37 -1.22 8.97 6.52
C ALA A 37 -2.59 9.33 7.12
N CYS A 38 -3.57 8.45 7.01
CA CYS A 38 -4.89 8.66 7.59
C CYS A 38 -4.93 8.46 9.11
N ALA A 39 -4.00 7.70 9.71
CA ALA A 39 -4.04 7.38 11.13
C ALA A 39 -3.96 8.62 12.04
N PRO A 40 -2.99 9.55 11.86
CA PRO A 40 -2.91 10.76 12.65
C PRO A 40 -4.05 11.76 12.36
N LEU A 41 -4.71 11.65 11.19
CA LEU A 41 -5.83 12.50 10.82
C LEU A 41 -7.18 11.99 11.34
N MET A 42 -7.25 10.74 11.78
CA MET A 42 -8.52 10.14 12.26
C MET A 42 -9.23 10.94 13.35
N PRO A 43 -8.56 11.53 14.37
CA PRO A 43 -9.24 12.35 15.36
C PRO A 43 -9.89 13.61 14.77
N LEU A 44 -9.25 14.23 13.78
CA LEU A 44 -9.78 15.38 13.06
C LEU A 44 -10.99 14.98 12.20
N ILE A 45 -10.85 13.92 11.42
CA ILE A 45 -11.89 13.35 10.57
C ILE A 45 -13.11 12.94 11.41
N ALA A 46 -12.89 12.30 12.54
CA ALA A 46 -13.96 11.88 13.45
C ALA A 46 -14.76 13.09 14.00
N ARG A 47 -14.09 14.21 14.26
CA ARG A 47 -14.75 15.45 14.68
C ARG A 47 -15.53 16.11 13.55
N GLU A 48 -14.95 16.18 12.36
CA GLU A 48 -15.57 16.83 11.21
C GLU A 48 -16.82 16.10 10.71
N PHE A 49 -16.76 14.77 10.67
CA PHE A 49 -17.90 13.92 10.26
C PHE A 49 -18.80 13.48 11.42
N HIS A 50 -18.55 13.96 12.65
CA HIS A 50 -19.29 13.56 13.86
C HIS A 50 -19.38 12.03 14.04
N LEU A 51 -18.27 11.32 13.77
CA LEU A 51 -18.21 9.88 13.84
C LEU A 51 -18.24 9.36 15.28
N THR A 52 -18.99 8.30 15.50
CA THR A 52 -18.96 7.57 16.78
C THR A 52 -17.68 6.73 16.89
N ALA A 53 -17.28 6.38 18.11
CA ALA A 53 -16.14 5.51 18.35
C ALA A 53 -16.24 4.16 17.62
N ALA A 54 -17.47 3.62 17.51
CA ALA A 54 -17.74 2.40 16.76
C ALA A 54 -17.48 2.57 15.26
N GLN A 55 -17.86 3.71 14.68
CA GLN A 55 -17.62 4.00 13.27
C GLN A 55 -16.13 4.16 12.96
N VAL A 56 -15.38 4.82 13.84
CA VAL A 56 -13.91 4.92 13.73
C VAL A 56 -13.25 3.55 13.80
N ALA A 57 -13.69 2.69 14.72
CA ALA A 57 -13.23 1.32 14.82
C ALA A 57 -13.51 0.52 13.53
N ASN A 58 -14.71 0.64 12.99
CA ASN A 58 -15.11 -0.02 11.75
C ASN A 58 -14.25 0.42 10.56
N ILE A 59 -13.91 1.70 10.45
CA ILE A 59 -13.02 2.22 9.40
C ILE A 59 -11.64 1.57 9.49
N ASN A 60 -11.08 1.46 10.69
CA ASN A 60 -9.78 0.85 10.89
C ASN A 60 -9.80 -0.66 10.62
N ILE A 61 -10.83 -1.36 11.09
CA ILE A 61 -11.03 -2.79 10.84
C ILE A 61 -11.17 -3.05 9.34
N ALA A 62 -11.96 -2.24 8.64
CA ALA A 62 -12.15 -2.36 7.20
C ALA A 62 -10.83 -2.21 6.42
N ALA A 63 -9.99 -1.25 6.79
CA ALA A 63 -8.69 -1.05 6.17
C ALA A 63 -7.76 -2.27 6.35
N VAL A 64 -7.73 -2.85 7.54
CA VAL A 64 -6.93 -4.05 7.83
C VAL A 64 -7.49 -5.27 7.13
N ALA A 65 -8.81 -5.47 7.15
CA ALA A 65 -9.48 -6.58 6.47
C ALA A 65 -9.23 -6.54 4.96
N ALA A 66 -9.32 -5.35 4.33
CA ALA A 66 -8.99 -5.18 2.93
C ALA A 66 -7.53 -5.56 2.63
N THR A 67 -6.60 -5.18 3.50
CA THR A 67 -5.19 -5.55 3.36
C THR A 67 -5.00 -7.07 3.36
N ILE A 68 -5.67 -7.79 4.26
CA ILE A 68 -5.60 -9.25 4.34
C ILE A 68 -6.18 -9.88 3.07
N ALA A 69 -7.36 -9.46 2.65
CA ALA A 69 -8.03 -9.99 1.45
C ALA A 69 -7.16 -9.79 0.19
N VAL A 70 -6.60 -8.60 0.02
CA VAL A 70 -5.76 -8.29 -1.16
C VAL A 70 -4.45 -9.06 -1.13
N ARG A 71 -3.86 -9.32 0.05
CA ARG A 71 -2.66 -10.17 0.16
C ARG A 71 -2.88 -11.58 -0.38
N LEU A 72 -4.05 -12.16 -0.12
CA LEU A 72 -4.40 -13.48 -0.64
C LEU A 72 -4.54 -13.49 -2.17
N LEU A 73 -4.99 -12.38 -2.76
CA LEU A 73 -5.13 -12.24 -4.21
C LEU A 73 -3.80 -11.89 -4.90
N VAL A 74 -2.98 -11.07 -4.26
CA VAL A 74 -1.71 -10.58 -4.81
C VAL A 74 -0.70 -11.70 -4.98
N GLY A 75 -0.67 -12.70 -4.08
CA GLY A 75 0.23 -13.85 -4.19
C GLY A 75 0.11 -14.53 -5.57
N PRO A 76 -1.05 -15.15 -5.89
CA PRO A 76 -1.26 -15.77 -7.21
C PRO A 76 -1.11 -14.82 -8.39
N LEU A 77 -1.43 -13.54 -8.23
CA LEU A 77 -1.23 -12.54 -9.28
C LEU A 77 0.27 -12.31 -9.57
N CYS A 78 1.10 -12.25 -8.54
CA CYS A 78 2.55 -12.12 -8.70
C CYS A 78 3.15 -13.32 -9.43
N ASP A 79 2.66 -14.53 -9.13
CA ASP A 79 3.10 -15.75 -9.80
C ASP A 79 2.71 -15.76 -11.29
N ARG A 80 1.55 -15.20 -11.62
CA ARG A 80 1.00 -15.22 -12.98
C ARG A 80 1.50 -14.09 -13.87
N PHE A 81 1.57 -12.87 -13.35
CA PHE A 81 1.86 -11.65 -14.13
C PHE A 81 3.25 -11.06 -13.85
N GLY A 82 3.92 -11.56 -12.83
CA GLY A 82 5.18 -11.05 -12.33
C GLY A 82 5.04 -9.86 -11.37
N PRO A 83 5.92 -9.74 -10.38
CA PRO A 83 5.81 -8.77 -9.29
C PRO A 83 5.84 -7.31 -9.77
N ARG A 84 6.60 -6.99 -10.81
CA ARG A 84 6.73 -5.61 -11.32
C ARG A 84 5.41 -5.06 -11.86
N ARG A 85 4.68 -5.87 -12.64
CA ARG A 85 3.39 -5.46 -13.22
C ARG A 85 2.30 -5.35 -12.16
N VAL A 86 2.28 -6.32 -11.26
CA VAL A 86 1.32 -6.33 -10.14
C VAL A 86 1.56 -5.14 -9.23
N TYR A 87 2.82 -4.79 -8.95
CA TYR A 87 3.14 -3.64 -8.12
C TYR A 87 2.76 -2.31 -8.77
N ALA A 88 3.07 -2.14 -10.05
CA ALA A 88 2.64 -0.95 -10.80
C ALA A 88 1.11 -0.83 -10.83
N GLY A 89 0.40 -1.93 -11.06
CA GLY A 89 -1.06 -1.98 -10.99
C GLY A 89 -1.60 -1.61 -9.61
N LEU A 90 -1.00 -2.14 -8.54
CA LEU A 90 -1.40 -1.83 -7.17
C LEU A 90 -1.22 -0.33 -6.85
N LEU A 91 -0.10 0.26 -7.25
CA LEU A 91 0.16 1.70 -7.04
C LEU A 91 -0.82 2.58 -7.81
N LEU A 92 -1.08 2.25 -9.09
CA LEU A 92 -2.02 3.01 -9.92
C LEU A 92 -3.45 2.90 -9.40
N LEU A 93 -3.92 1.68 -9.10
CA LEU A 93 -5.26 1.47 -8.55
C LEU A 93 -5.40 2.08 -7.16
N GLY A 94 -4.35 2.04 -6.35
CA GLY A 94 -4.33 2.62 -5.02
C GLY A 94 -4.31 4.15 -5.02
N ALA A 95 -3.80 4.78 -6.07
CA ALA A 95 -3.84 6.24 -6.20
C ALA A 95 -5.28 6.77 -6.30
N ILE A 96 -6.19 6.02 -6.90
CA ILE A 96 -7.59 6.41 -7.06
C ILE A 96 -8.28 6.69 -5.72
N PRO A 97 -8.31 5.74 -4.74
CA PRO A 97 -8.95 6.00 -3.46
C PRO A 97 -8.22 7.06 -2.62
N VAL A 98 -6.89 7.20 -2.77
CA VAL A 98 -6.13 8.26 -2.08
C VAL A 98 -6.58 9.64 -2.55
N PHE A 99 -6.75 9.84 -3.86
CA PHE A 99 -7.32 11.07 -4.40
C PHE A 99 -8.80 11.24 -4.04
N ALA A 100 -9.57 10.17 -4.11
CA ALA A 100 -11.00 10.20 -3.84
C ALA A 100 -11.31 10.60 -2.39
N VAL A 101 -10.45 10.26 -1.42
CA VAL A 101 -10.61 10.67 -0.02
C VAL A 101 -10.71 12.20 0.13
N SER A 102 -10.01 12.96 -0.70
CA SER A 102 -10.05 14.43 -0.64
C SER A 102 -11.44 15.02 -0.99
N PHE A 103 -12.29 14.25 -1.66
CA PHE A 103 -13.63 14.67 -2.09
C PHE A 103 -14.74 14.00 -1.29
N THR A 104 -14.40 13.26 -0.25
CA THR A 104 -15.41 12.56 0.56
C THR A 104 -16.07 13.52 1.52
N HIS A 105 -17.42 13.51 1.53
CA HIS A 105 -18.25 14.27 2.47
C HIS A 105 -19.11 13.37 3.35
N ASP A 106 -19.17 12.07 3.04
CA ASP A 106 -20.00 11.08 3.73
C ASP A 106 -19.16 9.96 4.36
N TYR A 107 -19.64 9.42 5.49
CA TYR A 107 -19.03 8.29 6.17
C TYR A 107 -18.89 7.06 5.26
N LEU A 108 -19.93 6.73 4.48
CA LEU A 108 -19.93 5.57 3.61
C LEU A 108 -18.87 5.68 2.50
N TRP A 109 -18.77 6.84 1.88
CA TRP A 109 -17.74 7.10 0.85
C TRP A 109 -16.33 7.06 1.45
N PHE A 110 -16.15 7.62 2.65
CA PHE A 110 -14.89 7.54 3.35
C PHE A 110 -14.49 6.10 3.67
N LEU A 111 -15.45 5.27 4.11
CA LEU A 111 -15.23 3.85 4.37
C LEU A 111 -14.78 3.10 3.12
N ILE A 112 -15.44 3.34 1.97
CA ILE A 112 -15.09 2.72 0.68
C ILE A 112 -13.68 3.13 0.25
N CYS A 113 -13.35 4.42 0.33
CA CYS A 113 -12.01 4.91 0.04
C CYS A 113 -10.96 4.29 0.97
N ARG A 114 -11.28 4.12 2.24
CA ARG A 114 -10.39 3.52 3.23
C ARG A 114 -10.15 2.03 2.97
N LEU A 115 -11.15 1.30 2.48
CA LEU A 115 -10.99 -0.06 1.98
C LEU A 115 -9.99 -0.11 0.82
N GLY A 116 -10.12 0.81 -0.15
CA GLY A 116 -9.20 0.93 -1.27
C GLY A 116 -7.76 1.25 -0.83
N ILE A 117 -7.59 2.16 0.12
CA ILE A 117 -6.27 2.49 0.70
C ILE A 117 -5.71 1.28 1.45
N GLY A 118 -6.55 0.51 2.15
CA GLY A 118 -6.15 -0.73 2.80
C GLY A 118 -5.53 -1.74 1.83
N ALA A 119 -6.01 -1.79 0.58
CA ALA A 119 -5.44 -2.64 -0.46
C ALA A 119 -3.96 -2.34 -0.77
N ILE A 120 -3.54 -1.07 -0.65
CA ILE A 120 -2.14 -0.65 -0.88
C ILE A 120 -1.20 -1.30 0.15
N GLY A 121 -1.69 -1.60 1.35
CA GLY A 121 -0.92 -2.32 2.37
C GLY A 121 -0.45 -3.71 1.95
N ALA A 122 -1.02 -4.28 0.89
CA ALA A 122 -0.54 -5.53 0.28
C ALA A 122 0.80 -5.39 -0.45
N GLY A 123 1.29 -4.17 -0.69
CA GLY A 123 2.60 -3.90 -1.31
C GLY A 123 3.76 -4.59 -0.60
N PHE A 124 3.63 -4.85 0.70
CA PHE A 124 4.61 -5.62 1.47
C PHE A 124 4.87 -7.03 0.89
N VAL A 125 3.82 -7.73 0.51
CA VAL A 125 3.93 -9.08 -0.07
C VAL A 125 4.69 -9.03 -1.40
N ILE A 126 4.36 -8.05 -2.24
CA ILE A 126 5.02 -7.91 -3.56
C ILE A 126 6.50 -7.58 -3.39
N THR A 127 6.85 -6.78 -2.39
CA THR A 127 8.24 -6.46 -2.08
C THR A 127 9.05 -7.72 -1.73
N GLN A 128 8.46 -8.65 -0.99
CA GLN A 128 9.10 -9.93 -0.67
C GLN A 128 9.32 -10.82 -1.90
N TYR A 129 8.40 -10.80 -2.86
CA TYR A 129 8.56 -11.54 -4.13
C TYR A 129 9.66 -10.96 -5.03
N HIS A 130 9.99 -9.69 -4.86
CA HIS A 130 10.98 -9.00 -5.71
C HIS A 130 12.42 -9.12 -5.17
N THR A 131 12.57 -9.42 -3.90
CA THR A 131 13.87 -9.61 -3.24
C THR A 131 14.28 -11.06 -3.20
#